data_ecfd12d1ed74717f2b3f91c90cd9d4ac
#
_entry.id   ecfd12d1ed74717f2b3f91c90cd9d4ac
#
_cell.length_a   1.000
_cell.length_b   1.000
_cell.length_c   1.000
_cell.angle_alpha   90.00
_cell.angle_beta   90.00
_cell.angle_gamma   90.00
#
_symmetry.space_group_name_H-M   'P 1'
#
loop_
_entity.id
_entity.type
_entity.pdbx_description
1 polymer ?
#
loop_
_entity_poly.entity_id
_entity_poly.type
_entity_poly.pdbx_seq_one_letter_code
_entity_poly.pdbx_strand_id
1 'polypeptide(L)'
;MGQTARVSAIAWTAAVSLAAWLWLLLCQGFFWRTDVRLPPERDPRAWPSVGVVVPARDEAEVLPASLPSLLAQDYPGRAEVFLVDDGSTDGTGELARELGRLRGGLPLTVSSPGEPPAGWTGKLWAVRHGIGLARALGPEYLLLTDADIAHEPDSLRRLVAAAHAGGFDVVSQMARLRVESLWERLVVPAFVYFFAQLYPFRRIGKKGSRTAAAAGGCVLLRAETAEWARIPDAIRQAVIDDVALARAVKGGGGHIWLGLAERVDSVRPYPRLHDLWRMVSRSAYAQLRHNPLVLLGTVAGLALVYLVPPVAVLTGLATGSTTTVVPGALAWLVMTGTYVPMLRYYRQPLWLAPLLPFTAFLYLLMTVDSAVQHYRGRGAAWKGRTYARPDAVPGEEG
;
A
#
# COMPACT_ATOMS: atom_id res chain seq x y z
N MET A 1 -3.13 -11.25 48.55
CA MET A 1 -2.04 -11.52 47.57
C MET A 1 -2.43 -11.29 46.08
N GLY A 2 -3.71 -11.40 45.70
CA GLY A 2 -4.10 -11.29 44.26
C GLY A 2 -4.07 -9.88 43.64
N GLN A 3 -4.39 -8.83 44.40
CA GLN A 3 -4.53 -7.47 43.84
C GLN A 3 -3.18 -6.78 43.61
N THR A 4 -2.26 -6.88 44.55
CA THR A 4 -0.90 -6.34 44.41
C THR A 4 -0.10 -7.03 43.32
N ALA A 5 -0.24 -8.35 43.14
CA ALA A 5 0.40 -9.09 42.08
C ALA A 5 -0.14 -8.70 40.65
N ARG A 6 -1.45 -8.45 40.54
CA ARG A 6 -2.07 -7.97 39.29
C ARG A 6 -1.62 -6.55 38.93
N VAL A 7 -1.55 -5.66 39.89
CA VAL A 7 -1.07 -4.28 39.67
C VAL A 7 0.40 -4.30 39.23
N SER A 8 1.25 -5.14 39.87
CA SER A 8 2.64 -5.32 39.42
C SER A 8 2.75 -5.84 38.01
N ALA A 9 1.93 -6.83 37.61
CA ALA A 9 1.95 -7.38 36.24
C ALA A 9 1.57 -6.32 35.19
N ILE A 10 0.54 -5.51 35.44
CA ILE A 10 0.13 -4.42 34.54
C ILE A 10 1.21 -3.33 34.48
N ALA A 11 1.85 -3.00 35.60
CA ALA A 11 2.94 -2.04 35.61
C ALA A 11 4.15 -2.50 34.76
N TRP A 12 4.51 -3.78 34.82
CA TRP A 12 5.56 -4.36 33.99
C TRP A 12 5.17 -4.36 32.50
N THR A 13 3.93 -4.73 32.15
CA THR A 13 3.48 -4.68 30.74
C THR A 13 3.44 -3.25 30.21
N ALA A 14 3.07 -2.27 31.02
CA ALA A 14 3.13 -0.84 30.67
C ALA A 14 4.57 -0.36 30.43
N ALA A 15 5.52 -0.78 31.29
CA ALA A 15 6.93 -0.47 31.12
C ALA A 15 7.51 -1.10 29.83
N VAL A 16 7.16 -2.35 29.53
CA VAL A 16 7.57 -3.02 28.28
C VAL A 16 6.96 -2.31 27.06
N SER A 17 5.69 -1.90 27.14
CA SER A 17 5.04 -1.11 26.08
C SER A 17 5.74 0.24 25.87
N LEU A 18 6.12 0.94 26.93
CA LEU A 18 6.89 2.17 26.83
C LEU A 18 8.26 1.94 26.17
N ALA A 19 8.97 0.90 26.58
CA ALA A 19 10.24 0.54 25.96
C ALA A 19 10.09 0.23 24.46
N ALA A 20 9.02 -0.48 24.08
CA ALA A 20 8.69 -0.74 22.68
C ALA A 20 8.42 0.57 21.92
N TRP A 21 7.69 1.52 22.50
CA TRP A 21 7.44 2.82 21.87
C TRP A 21 8.69 3.67 21.74
N LEU A 22 9.59 3.67 22.71
CA LEU A 22 10.88 4.35 22.62
C LEU A 22 11.75 3.73 21.50
N TRP A 23 11.75 2.40 21.38
CA TRP A 23 12.42 1.74 20.28
C TRP A 23 11.79 2.08 18.93
N LEU A 24 10.47 2.07 18.81
CA LEU A 24 9.74 2.46 17.60
C LEU A 24 10.03 3.92 17.20
N LEU A 25 10.07 4.81 18.18
CA LEU A 25 10.35 6.24 17.98
C LEU A 25 11.76 6.46 17.42
N LEU A 26 12.78 5.78 17.99
CA LEU A 26 14.20 6.08 17.77
C LEU A 26 14.86 5.14 16.75
N CYS A 27 14.45 3.86 16.74
CA CYS A 27 15.17 2.79 16.02
C CYS A 27 14.44 2.24 14.81
N GLN A 28 13.11 2.43 14.67
CA GLN A 28 12.34 1.89 13.55
C GLN A 28 12.37 2.78 12.29
N GLY A 29 13.55 3.29 11.93
CA GLY A 29 13.77 4.03 10.66
C GLY A 29 13.00 5.35 10.58
N PHE A 30 12.62 5.92 11.72
CA PHE A 30 11.81 7.15 11.80
C PHE A 30 10.53 7.08 10.94
N PHE A 31 9.87 5.93 10.94
CA PHE A 31 8.68 5.63 10.13
C PHE A 31 7.55 6.65 10.30
N TRP A 32 7.47 7.27 11.48
CA TRP A 32 6.47 8.26 11.86
C TRP A 32 6.64 9.62 11.16
N ARG A 33 7.82 9.87 10.56
CA ARG A 33 8.08 11.10 9.80
C ARG A 33 7.47 10.99 8.42
N THR A 34 6.78 12.04 8.00
CA THR A 34 6.11 12.13 6.70
C THR A 34 6.88 13.01 5.72
N ASP A 35 8.20 13.07 5.83
CA ASP A 35 9.08 13.92 5.04
C ASP A 35 9.74 13.20 3.83
N VAL A 36 9.53 11.90 3.68
CA VAL A 36 9.99 11.17 2.50
C VAL A 36 9.04 11.44 1.35
N ARG A 37 9.44 12.39 0.52
CA ARG A 37 8.75 12.85 -0.71
C ARG A 37 9.58 12.47 -1.92
N LEU A 38 9.00 12.65 -3.12
CA LEU A 38 9.72 12.40 -4.37
C LEU A 38 11.11 13.03 -4.31
N PRO A 39 12.19 12.29 -4.69
CA PRO A 39 13.55 12.80 -4.65
C PRO A 39 13.71 14.03 -5.52
N PRO A 40 14.78 14.83 -5.32
CA PRO A 40 15.08 15.95 -6.19
C PRO A 40 15.09 15.52 -7.66
N GLU A 41 14.41 16.29 -8.48
CA GLU A 41 14.23 16.05 -9.89
C GLU A 41 15.40 16.65 -10.67
N ARG A 42 15.76 15.99 -11.75
CA ARG A 42 16.67 16.51 -12.76
C ARG A 42 16.17 16.08 -14.12
N ASP A 43 15.83 17.03 -14.93
CA ASP A 43 15.35 16.73 -16.28
C ASP A 43 16.43 15.97 -17.06
N PRO A 44 16.06 14.87 -17.71
CA PRO A 44 16.97 14.13 -18.57
C PRO A 44 17.28 14.97 -19.82
N ARG A 45 18.44 14.74 -20.45
CA ARG A 45 18.80 15.41 -21.71
C ARG A 45 17.84 15.09 -22.84
N ALA A 46 17.32 13.89 -22.87
CA ALA A 46 16.25 13.42 -23.74
C ALA A 46 15.23 12.69 -22.87
N TRP A 47 13.96 13.00 -23.06
CA TRP A 47 12.88 12.37 -22.30
C TRP A 47 12.65 10.95 -22.80
N PRO A 48 12.77 9.92 -21.93
CA PRO A 48 12.61 8.54 -22.31
C PRO A 48 11.15 8.22 -22.66
N SER A 49 10.94 7.17 -23.44
CA SER A 49 9.57 6.67 -23.73
C SER A 49 8.97 5.95 -22.53
N VAL A 50 7.66 6.12 -22.31
CA VAL A 50 6.92 5.53 -21.17
C VAL A 50 5.68 4.78 -21.67
N GLY A 51 5.57 3.51 -21.29
CA GLY A 51 4.32 2.75 -21.40
C GLY A 51 3.55 2.79 -20.08
N VAL A 52 2.34 3.37 -20.08
CA VAL A 52 1.49 3.43 -18.89
C VAL A 52 0.51 2.28 -18.91
N VAL A 53 0.55 1.39 -17.93
CA VAL A 53 -0.30 0.18 -17.85
C VAL A 53 -1.31 0.33 -16.71
N VAL A 54 -2.59 0.26 -17.06
CA VAL A 54 -3.72 0.42 -16.14
C VAL A 54 -4.57 -0.86 -16.16
N PRO A 55 -4.40 -1.79 -15.23
CA PRO A 55 -5.32 -2.91 -15.08
C PRO A 55 -6.64 -2.42 -14.52
N ALA A 56 -7.76 -2.77 -15.16
CA ALA A 56 -9.09 -2.37 -14.75
C ALA A 56 -10.04 -3.57 -14.69
N ARG A 57 -10.91 -3.60 -13.68
CA ARG A 57 -12.04 -4.53 -13.57
C ARG A 57 -13.13 -3.91 -12.74
N ASP A 58 -14.32 -3.73 -13.34
CA ASP A 58 -15.48 -3.10 -12.71
C ASP A 58 -15.12 -1.76 -12.05
N GLU A 59 -14.59 -0.84 -12.87
CA GLU A 59 -14.07 0.47 -12.46
C GLU A 59 -14.84 1.66 -13.06
N ALA A 60 -16.01 1.41 -13.67
CA ALA A 60 -16.79 2.45 -14.34
C ALA A 60 -17.14 3.64 -13.41
N GLU A 61 -17.32 3.40 -12.10
CA GLU A 61 -17.62 4.44 -11.13
C GLU A 61 -16.47 5.45 -10.94
N VAL A 62 -15.22 4.99 -10.95
CA VAL A 62 -14.04 5.82 -10.63
C VAL A 62 -13.31 6.34 -11.86
N LEU A 63 -13.44 5.66 -12.98
CA LEU A 63 -12.74 5.98 -14.23
C LEU A 63 -12.95 7.43 -14.71
N PRO A 64 -14.16 8.05 -14.61
CA PRO A 64 -14.36 9.44 -15.03
C PRO A 64 -13.52 10.47 -14.27
N ALA A 65 -13.11 10.16 -13.04
CA ALA A 65 -12.26 11.02 -12.22
C ALA A 65 -10.76 10.72 -12.38
N SER A 66 -10.37 9.49 -12.73
CA SER A 66 -8.97 9.06 -12.81
C SER A 66 -8.40 9.11 -14.23
N LEU A 67 -9.03 8.42 -15.20
CA LEU A 67 -8.48 8.27 -16.55
C LEU A 67 -8.21 9.59 -17.28
N PRO A 68 -9.12 10.61 -17.25
CA PRO A 68 -8.84 11.90 -17.88
C PRO A 68 -7.58 12.58 -17.32
N SER A 69 -7.30 12.46 -16.02
CA SER A 69 -6.11 13.02 -15.40
C SER A 69 -4.81 12.37 -15.90
N LEU A 70 -4.88 11.07 -16.18
CA LEU A 70 -3.77 10.32 -16.73
C LEU A 70 -3.53 10.63 -18.22
N LEU A 71 -4.59 10.83 -19.00
CA LEU A 71 -4.47 11.24 -20.40
C LEU A 71 -3.97 12.68 -20.56
N ALA A 72 -4.22 13.55 -19.57
CA ALA A 72 -3.83 14.97 -19.55
C ALA A 72 -2.40 15.19 -19.01
N GLN A 73 -1.54 14.16 -18.96
CA GLN A 73 -0.18 14.34 -18.46
C GLN A 73 0.68 15.25 -19.37
N ASP A 74 1.32 16.25 -18.75
CA ASP A 74 2.33 17.10 -19.37
C ASP A 74 3.68 16.36 -19.38
N TYR A 75 3.85 15.49 -20.37
CA TYR A 75 5.06 14.70 -20.54
C TYR A 75 5.77 15.04 -21.86
N PRO A 76 7.03 15.54 -21.83
CA PRO A 76 7.73 15.98 -23.05
C PRO A 76 8.19 14.84 -23.95
N GLY A 77 8.29 13.61 -23.42
CA GLY A 77 8.66 12.42 -24.15
C GLY A 77 7.46 11.70 -24.78
N ARG A 78 7.73 10.59 -25.45
CA ARG A 78 6.65 9.71 -25.97
C ARG A 78 6.04 8.91 -24.81
N ALA A 79 4.73 9.00 -24.63
CA ALA A 79 4.00 8.18 -23.66
C ALA A 79 2.69 7.69 -24.26
N GLU A 80 2.25 6.50 -23.88
CA GLU A 80 0.98 5.90 -24.30
C GLU A 80 0.36 5.12 -23.12
N VAL A 81 -0.97 5.20 -23.01
CA VAL A 81 -1.75 4.54 -21.96
C VAL A 81 -2.37 3.25 -22.52
N PHE A 82 -2.13 2.14 -21.83
CA PHE A 82 -2.70 0.82 -22.10
C PHE A 82 -3.64 0.45 -20.96
N LEU A 83 -4.93 0.68 -21.13
CA LEU A 83 -5.94 0.23 -20.18
C LEU A 83 -6.34 -1.20 -20.54
N VAL A 84 -6.15 -2.10 -19.58
CA VAL A 84 -6.43 -3.54 -19.76
C VAL A 84 -7.63 -3.92 -18.93
N ASP A 85 -8.75 -4.14 -19.61
CA ASP A 85 -10.02 -4.54 -19.04
C ASP A 85 -10.07 -6.06 -18.81
N ASP A 86 -9.99 -6.48 -17.55
CA ASP A 86 -10.03 -7.88 -17.11
C ASP A 86 -11.48 -8.42 -17.05
N GLY A 87 -12.22 -8.30 -18.14
CA GLY A 87 -13.58 -8.82 -18.25
C GLY A 87 -14.56 -8.13 -17.30
N SER A 88 -14.60 -6.80 -17.31
CA SER A 88 -15.58 -6.01 -16.59
C SER A 88 -17.00 -6.27 -17.09
N THR A 89 -17.98 -6.14 -16.17
CA THR A 89 -19.40 -6.32 -16.43
C THR A 89 -20.21 -5.02 -16.30
N ASP A 90 -19.55 -3.93 -15.90
CA ASP A 90 -20.14 -2.63 -15.60
C ASP A 90 -19.97 -1.58 -16.71
N GLY A 91 -19.41 -1.98 -17.87
CA GLY A 91 -19.14 -1.06 -19.00
C GLY A 91 -17.82 -0.30 -18.89
N THR A 92 -16.90 -0.72 -18.04
CA THR A 92 -15.57 -0.08 -17.84
C THR A 92 -14.82 0.12 -19.16
N GLY A 93 -14.75 -0.90 -20.01
CA GLY A 93 -13.99 -0.85 -21.27
C GLY A 93 -14.58 0.13 -22.30
N GLU A 94 -15.90 0.16 -22.43
CA GLU A 94 -16.63 1.09 -23.30
C GLU A 94 -16.45 2.52 -22.83
N LEU A 95 -16.62 2.76 -21.54
CA LEU A 95 -16.43 4.06 -20.92
C LEU A 95 -15.00 4.58 -21.11
N ALA A 96 -14.00 3.71 -20.96
CA ALA A 96 -12.60 4.08 -21.19
C ALA A 96 -12.36 4.56 -22.62
N ARG A 97 -12.90 3.85 -23.64
CA ARG A 97 -12.80 4.25 -25.06
C ARG A 97 -13.50 5.59 -25.33
N GLU A 98 -14.66 5.82 -24.71
CA GLU A 98 -15.39 7.06 -24.80
C GLU A 98 -14.59 8.23 -24.22
N LEU A 99 -14.08 8.09 -22.99
CA LEU A 99 -13.24 9.08 -22.34
C LEU A 99 -11.98 9.42 -23.15
N GLY A 100 -11.33 8.42 -23.73
CA GLY A 100 -10.17 8.63 -24.60
C GLY A 100 -10.50 9.46 -25.85
N ARG A 101 -11.66 9.22 -26.48
CA ARG A 101 -12.11 10.00 -27.64
C ARG A 101 -12.47 11.44 -27.29
N LEU A 102 -13.10 11.65 -26.12
CA LEU A 102 -13.60 12.97 -25.71
C LEU A 102 -12.49 13.90 -25.20
N ARG A 103 -11.47 13.38 -24.54
CA ARG A 103 -10.48 14.18 -23.82
C ARG A 103 -9.23 14.50 -24.62
N GLY A 104 -8.83 13.64 -25.54
CA GLY A 104 -7.52 13.74 -26.20
C GLY A 104 -6.36 13.55 -25.22
N GLY A 105 -5.19 14.09 -25.55
CA GLY A 105 -3.97 13.97 -24.72
C GLY A 105 -3.11 12.76 -25.10
N LEU A 106 -2.61 12.03 -24.12
CA LEU A 106 -1.81 10.81 -24.40
C LEU A 106 -2.66 9.77 -25.16
N PRO A 107 -2.07 9.07 -26.16
CA PRO A 107 -2.75 7.99 -26.83
C PRO A 107 -3.25 6.93 -25.86
N LEU A 108 -4.45 6.41 -26.09
CA LEU A 108 -5.08 5.37 -25.28
C LEU A 108 -5.39 4.14 -26.11
N THR A 109 -4.85 3.01 -25.70
CA THR A 109 -5.22 1.66 -26.20
C THR A 109 -6.01 0.95 -25.11
N VAL A 110 -7.24 0.50 -25.42
CA VAL A 110 -8.09 -0.31 -24.52
C VAL A 110 -8.15 -1.73 -25.05
N SER A 111 -7.69 -2.69 -24.26
CA SER A 111 -7.62 -4.10 -24.63
C SER A 111 -8.13 -5.01 -23.51
N SER A 112 -8.46 -6.26 -23.83
CA SER A 112 -8.80 -7.30 -22.87
C SER A 112 -7.90 -8.52 -23.07
N PRO A 113 -7.32 -9.10 -22.00
CA PRO A 113 -6.42 -10.24 -22.09
C PRO A 113 -7.14 -11.59 -22.20
N GLY A 114 -8.47 -11.62 -22.10
CA GLY A 114 -9.24 -12.84 -21.88
C GLY A 114 -9.08 -13.41 -20.47
N GLU A 115 -9.57 -14.63 -20.25
CA GLU A 115 -9.49 -15.27 -18.94
C GLU A 115 -8.04 -15.58 -18.52
N PRO A 116 -7.66 -15.30 -17.26
CA PRO A 116 -6.33 -15.62 -16.77
C PRO A 116 -6.12 -17.13 -16.73
N PRO A 117 -4.96 -17.63 -17.21
CA PRO A 117 -4.63 -19.04 -17.08
C PRO A 117 -4.41 -19.44 -15.63
N ALA A 118 -4.43 -20.77 -15.36
CA ALA A 118 -4.19 -21.30 -14.04
C ALA A 118 -2.88 -20.74 -13.45
N GLY A 119 -2.90 -20.40 -12.17
CA GLY A 119 -1.75 -19.85 -11.46
C GLY A 119 -1.49 -18.35 -11.67
N TRP A 120 -2.40 -17.62 -12.32
CA TRP A 120 -2.35 -16.17 -12.44
C TRP A 120 -3.47 -15.49 -11.64
N THR A 121 -3.16 -14.36 -11.02
CA THR A 121 -4.21 -13.45 -10.56
C THR A 121 -4.71 -12.61 -11.73
N GLY A 122 -6.00 -12.25 -11.75
CA GLY A 122 -6.57 -11.44 -12.83
C GLY A 122 -5.82 -10.12 -13.03
N LYS A 123 -5.52 -9.41 -11.94
CA LYS A 123 -4.75 -8.15 -11.98
C LYS A 123 -3.38 -8.34 -12.65
N LEU A 124 -2.61 -9.34 -12.23
CA LEU A 124 -1.26 -9.55 -12.78
C LEU A 124 -1.29 -10.10 -14.20
N TRP A 125 -2.35 -10.83 -14.58
CA TRP A 125 -2.56 -11.22 -15.97
C TRP A 125 -2.84 -10.00 -16.87
N ALA A 126 -3.68 -9.08 -16.40
CA ALA A 126 -3.92 -7.80 -17.08
C ALA A 126 -2.64 -6.96 -17.17
N VAL A 127 -1.85 -6.86 -16.11
CA VAL A 127 -0.55 -6.16 -16.13
C VAL A 127 0.40 -6.80 -17.15
N ARG A 128 0.47 -8.14 -17.22
CA ARG A 128 1.31 -8.85 -18.19
C ARG A 128 0.92 -8.52 -19.62
N HIS A 129 -0.38 -8.52 -19.89
CA HIS A 129 -0.92 -8.18 -21.21
C HIS A 129 -0.57 -6.73 -21.58
N GLY A 130 -0.81 -5.78 -20.67
CA GLY A 130 -0.49 -4.36 -20.88
C GLY A 130 1.00 -4.11 -21.11
N ILE A 131 1.90 -4.76 -20.36
CA ILE A 131 3.35 -4.70 -20.61
C ILE A 131 3.68 -5.25 -21.99
N GLY A 132 3.03 -6.36 -22.41
CA GLY A 132 3.19 -6.93 -23.74
C GLY A 132 2.83 -5.95 -24.86
N LEU A 133 1.71 -5.24 -24.71
CA LEU A 133 1.29 -4.18 -25.65
C LEU A 133 2.28 -3.00 -25.66
N ALA A 134 2.70 -2.56 -24.49
CA ALA A 134 3.62 -1.43 -24.33
C ALA A 134 4.99 -1.70 -24.99
N ARG A 135 5.43 -2.94 -25.11
CA ARG A 135 6.71 -3.31 -25.73
C ARG A 135 6.85 -2.80 -27.16
N ALA A 136 5.74 -2.68 -27.92
CA ALA A 136 5.76 -2.12 -29.28
C ALA A 136 6.21 -0.65 -29.31
N LEU A 137 6.08 0.06 -28.20
CA LEU A 137 6.55 1.43 -28.01
C LEU A 137 8.08 1.51 -27.80
N GLY A 138 8.73 0.40 -27.43
CA GLY A 138 10.12 0.36 -26.98
C GLY A 138 10.35 1.23 -25.74
N PRO A 139 9.55 1.09 -24.66
CA PRO A 139 9.59 2.01 -23.53
C PRO A 139 10.87 1.82 -22.70
N GLU A 140 11.46 2.92 -22.23
CA GLU A 140 12.51 2.86 -21.20
C GLU A 140 11.92 2.68 -19.81
N TYR A 141 10.70 3.17 -19.60
CA TYR A 141 9.97 3.02 -18.33
C TYR A 141 8.56 2.51 -18.56
N LEU A 142 8.08 1.77 -17.59
CA LEU A 142 6.70 1.34 -17.43
C LEU A 142 6.11 2.04 -16.20
N LEU A 143 5.00 2.76 -16.35
CA LEU A 143 4.22 3.23 -15.22
C LEU A 143 3.08 2.24 -14.99
N LEU A 144 3.13 1.49 -13.90
CA LEU A 144 2.03 0.65 -13.44
C LEU A 144 1.20 1.49 -12.47
N THR A 145 -0.07 1.71 -12.78
CA THR A 145 -0.99 2.52 -11.96
C THR A 145 -2.37 1.91 -11.92
N ASP A 146 -3.03 1.94 -10.75
CA ASP A 146 -4.37 1.40 -10.61
C ASP A 146 -5.41 2.33 -11.26
N ALA A 147 -6.55 1.78 -11.69
CA ALA A 147 -7.59 2.50 -12.44
C ALA A 147 -8.30 3.59 -11.61
N ASP A 148 -8.18 3.57 -10.29
CA ASP A 148 -8.76 4.57 -9.38
C ASP A 148 -7.77 5.67 -8.95
N ILE A 149 -6.64 5.78 -9.64
CA ILE A 149 -5.61 6.76 -9.31
C ILE A 149 -5.67 7.96 -10.26
N ALA A 150 -5.85 9.13 -9.68
CA ALA A 150 -5.74 10.41 -10.36
C ALA A 150 -4.32 10.98 -10.22
N HIS A 151 -3.80 11.53 -11.31
CA HIS A 151 -2.48 12.10 -11.41
C HIS A 151 -2.54 13.60 -11.71
N GLU A 152 -1.81 14.41 -10.97
CA GLU A 152 -1.61 15.82 -11.35
C GLU A 152 -0.88 15.91 -12.71
N PRO A 153 -1.09 16.97 -13.51
CA PRO A 153 -0.59 17.04 -14.89
C PRO A 153 0.92 16.80 -15.05
N ASP A 154 1.74 17.19 -14.08
CA ASP A 154 3.20 17.05 -14.11
C ASP A 154 3.72 15.77 -13.42
N SER A 155 2.83 14.91 -12.95
CA SER A 155 3.19 13.73 -12.15
C SER A 155 4.13 12.79 -12.88
N LEU A 156 3.80 12.41 -14.13
CA LEU A 156 4.63 11.50 -14.92
C LEU A 156 6.03 12.08 -15.19
N ARG A 157 6.09 13.36 -15.55
CA ARG A 157 7.34 14.07 -15.79
C ARG A 157 8.24 14.05 -14.56
N ARG A 158 7.69 14.36 -13.39
CA ARG A 158 8.40 14.38 -12.12
C ARG A 158 8.89 13.00 -11.70
N LEU A 159 8.08 11.97 -11.88
CA LEU A 159 8.47 10.58 -11.61
C LEU A 159 9.68 10.14 -12.43
N VAL A 160 9.65 10.42 -13.74
CA VAL A 160 10.74 10.08 -14.65
C VAL A 160 12.00 10.88 -14.34
N ALA A 161 11.87 12.19 -14.09
CA ALA A 161 13.00 13.04 -13.71
C ALA A 161 13.68 12.59 -12.40
N ALA A 162 12.86 12.20 -11.41
CA ALA A 162 13.37 11.65 -10.14
C ALA A 162 14.04 10.28 -10.31
N ALA A 163 13.46 9.39 -11.12
CA ALA A 163 14.04 8.08 -11.41
C ALA A 163 15.40 8.22 -12.13
N HIS A 164 15.47 9.12 -13.10
CA HIS A 164 16.69 9.42 -13.84
C HIS A 164 17.77 10.01 -12.92
N ALA A 165 17.42 11.04 -12.13
CA ALA A 165 18.36 11.72 -11.25
C ALA A 165 18.92 10.80 -10.15
N GLY A 166 18.08 9.93 -9.59
CA GLY A 166 18.46 9.01 -8.52
C GLY A 166 19.04 7.68 -8.98
N GLY A 167 19.03 7.39 -10.28
CA GLY A 167 19.41 6.09 -10.82
C GLY A 167 18.56 4.96 -10.22
N PHE A 168 17.24 5.19 -10.07
CA PHE A 168 16.34 4.21 -9.53
C PHE A 168 15.79 3.28 -10.62
N ASP A 169 15.69 2.01 -10.30
CA ASP A 169 15.01 1.01 -11.11
C ASP A 169 13.50 1.03 -10.87
N VAL A 170 13.10 1.35 -9.63
CA VAL A 170 11.70 1.52 -9.23
C VAL A 170 11.55 2.81 -8.44
N VAL A 171 10.62 3.66 -8.87
CA VAL A 171 10.12 4.80 -8.07
C VAL A 171 8.64 4.60 -7.84
N SER A 172 8.26 4.41 -6.58
CA SER A 172 6.87 4.23 -6.19
C SER A 172 6.40 5.35 -5.29
N GLN A 173 5.15 5.76 -5.45
CA GLN A 173 4.51 6.73 -4.57
C GLN A 173 3.28 6.11 -3.90
N MET A 174 3.24 6.22 -2.57
CA MET A 174 2.03 5.93 -1.80
C MET A 174 1.00 7.00 -2.13
N ALA A 175 0.07 6.69 -3.04
CA ALA A 175 -1.02 7.59 -3.41
C ALA A 175 -1.76 8.07 -2.16
N ARG A 176 -2.15 9.34 -2.13
CA ARG A 176 -2.94 9.87 -1.04
C ARG A 176 -4.37 9.37 -1.19
N LEU A 177 -4.76 8.46 -0.31
CA LEU A 177 -6.10 7.91 -0.30
C LEU A 177 -7.12 8.98 0.11
N ARG A 178 -8.34 8.89 -0.42
CA ARG A 178 -9.45 9.78 -0.10
C ARG A 178 -9.80 9.69 1.39
N VAL A 179 -10.10 10.85 2.02
CA VAL A 179 -10.45 10.96 3.43
C VAL A 179 -11.56 11.99 3.61
N GLU A 180 -12.81 11.57 3.47
CA GLU A 180 -13.99 12.44 3.59
C GLU A 180 -14.95 11.96 4.68
N SER A 181 -15.30 10.67 4.70
CA SER A 181 -16.18 10.08 5.70
C SER A 181 -15.49 9.97 7.08
N LEU A 182 -16.29 9.83 8.14
CA LEU A 182 -15.74 9.61 9.49
C LEU A 182 -14.83 8.37 9.57
N TRP A 183 -15.23 7.30 8.90
CA TRP A 183 -14.46 6.04 8.92
C TRP A 183 -13.16 6.16 8.13
N GLU A 184 -13.18 6.86 7.00
CA GLU A 184 -11.95 7.18 6.26
C GLU A 184 -10.99 8.02 7.11
N ARG A 185 -11.49 9.05 7.83
CA ARG A 185 -10.67 9.90 8.72
C ARG A 185 -9.98 9.12 9.82
N LEU A 186 -10.63 8.08 10.36
CA LEU A 186 -10.07 7.23 11.40
C LEU A 186 -9.10 6.19 10.84
N VAL A 187 -9.49 5.50 9.76
CA VAL A 187 -8.82 4.27 9.32
C VAL A 187 -7.72 4.55 8.29
N VAL A 188 -7.96 5.46 7.33
CA VAL A 188 -7.04 5.65 6.19
C VAL A 188 -5.68 6.23 6.61
N PRO A 189 -5.58 7.31 7.42
CA PRO A 189 -4.27 7.79 7.88
C PRO A 189 -3.51 6.74 8.70
N ALA A 190 -4.24 5.94 9.50
CA ALA A 190 -3.65 4.86 10.28
C ALA A 190 -3.17 3.70 9.38
N PHE A 191 -3.86 3.41 8.27
CA PHE A 191 -3.40 2.43 7.29
C PHE A 191 -2.01 2.78 6.75
N VAL A 192 -1.82 4.00 6.29
CA VAL A 192 -0.53 4.44 5.76
C VAL A 192 0.53 4.53 6.86
N TYR A 193 0.14 4.92 8.08
CA TYR A 193 1.04 4.92 9.23
C TYR A 193 1.53 3.50 9.60
N PHE A 194 0.64 2.50 9.64
CA PHE A 194 1.01 1.10 9.89
C PHE A 194 1.83 0.52 8.75
N PHE A 195 1.53 0.89 7.50
CA PHE A 195 2.36 0.51 6.36
C PHE A 195 3.78 1.07 6.49
N ALA A 196 3.92 2.36 6.84
CA ALA A 196 5.23 2.99 7.07
C ALA A 196 5.98 2.37 8.27
N GLN A 197 5.27 1.91 9.30
CA GLN A 197 5.86 1.20 10.44
C GLN A 197 6.41 -0.18 10.04
N LEU A 198 5.69 -0.91 9.17
CA LEU A 198 6.15 -2.20 8.62
C LEU A 198 7.29 -2.00 7.62
N TYR A 199 7.20 -0.98 6.78
CA TYR A 199 8.12 -0.68 5.70
C TYR A 199 8.63 0.76 5.81
N PRO A 200 9.55 1.07 6.73
CA PRO A 200 10.05 2.43 6.88
C PRO A 200 10.64 2.98 5.57
N PHE A 201 10.01 4.00 5.01
CA PHE A 201 10.33 4.52 3.68
C PHE A 201 11.82 4.89 3.54
N ARG A 202 12.41 5.47 4.61
CA ARG A 202 13.84 5.80 4.66
C ARG A 202 14.77 4.59 4.52
N ARG A 203 14.30 3.38 4.86
CA ARG A 203 15.07 2.14 4.70
C ARG A 203 14.95 1.56 3.30
N ILE A 204 13.81 1.78 2.62
CA ILE A 204 13.56 1.22 1.28
C ILE A 204 14.59 1.72 0.29
N GLY A 205 14.86 3.04 0.24
CA GLY A 205 15.82 3.64 -0.68
C GLY A 205 17.30 3.36 -0.36
N LYS A 206 17.62 2.72 0.78
CA LYS A 206 19.00 2.38 1.12
C LYS A 206 19.43 1.07 0.43
N LYS A 207 20.50 1.10 -0.38
CA LYS A 207 21.02 -0.07 -1.12
C LYS A 207 21.32 -1.26 -0.22
N GLY A 208 21.92 -1.08 0.97
CA GLY A 208 22.25 -2.16 1.91
C GLY A 208 21.08 -2.65 2.78
N SER A 209 19.90 -2.06 2.70
CA SER A 209 18.74 -2.46 3.50
C SER A 209 17.97 -3.60 2.84
N ARG A 210 17.54 -4.59 3.63
CA ARG A 210 16.64 -5.66 3.18
C ARG A 210 15.15 -5.22 3.08
N THR A 211 14.82 -4.02 3.57
CA THR A 211 13.46 -3.51 3.51
C THR A 211 13.08 -3.20 2.06
N ALA A 212 12.05 -3.86 1.55
CA ALA A 212 11.54 -3.66 0.20
C ALA A 212 10.01 -3.59 0.22
N ALA A 213 9.47 -2.52 -0.32
CA ALA A 213 8.04 -2.34 -0.57
C ALA A 213 7.85 -1.30 -1.69
N ALA A 214 6.71 -1.38 -2.35
CA ALA A 214 6.16 -0.37 -3.24
C ALA A 214 4.67 -0.18 -2.88
N ALA A 215 4.02 0.80 -3.47
CA ALA A 215 2.59 1.03 -3.36
C ALA A 215 1.97 0.94 -4.76
N GLY A 216 1.09 -0.03 -4.97
CA GLY A 216 0.59 -0.45 -6.29
C GLY A 216 -0.11 0.64 -7.08
N GLY A 217 -0.67 1.65 -6.41
CA GLY A 217 -1.34 2.76 -7.08
C GLY A 217 -0.44 3.58 -8.02
N CYS A 218 0.89 3.64 -7.77
CA CYS A 218 1.81 4.37 -8.64
C CYS A 218 3.23 3.79 -8.54
N VAL A 219 3.64 3.05 -9.56
CA VAL A 219 4.95 2.38 -9.64
C VAL A 219 5.57 2.64 -11.01
N LEU A 220 6.55 3.52 -11.07
CA LEU A 220 7.41 3.68 -12.24
C LEU A 220 8.53 2.64 -12.17
N LEU A 221 8.63 1.78 -13.16
CA LEU A 221 9.58 0.67 -13.26
C LEU A 221 10.39 0.80 -14.54
N ARG A 222 11.71 0.70 -14.45
CA ARG A 222 12.57 0.64 -15.63
C ARG A 222 12.25 -0.63 -16.44
N ALA A 223 12.07 -0.51 -17.75
CA ALA A 223 11.65 -1.64 -18.58
C ALA A 223 12.68 -2.79 -18.58
N GLU A 224 13.98 -2.48 -18.65
CA GLU A 224 15.06 -3.45 -18.49
C GLU A 224 14.98 -4.19 -17.16
N THR A 225 14.64 -3.49 -16.09
CA THR A 225 14.44 -4.09 -14.76
C THR A 225 13.23 -5.03 -14.76
N ALA A 226 12.14 -4.66 -15.43
CA ALA A 226 10.99 -5.55 -15.56
C ALA A 226 11.35 -6.87 -16.28
N GLU A 227 12.26 -6.82 -17.24
CA GLU A 227 12.72 -7.99 -18.00
C GLU A 227 13.59 -8.91 -17.13
N TRP A 228 14.69 -8.42 -16.56
CA TRP A 228 15.58 -9.29 -15.78
C TRP A 228 14.94 -9.75 -14.45
N ALA A 229 14.06 -8.96 -13.81
CA ALA A 229 13.29 -9.38 -12.64
C ALA A 229 12.08 -10.25 -13.00
N ARG A 230 11.82 -10.46 -14.30
CA ARG A 230 10.70 -11.24 -14.85
C ARG A 230 9.35 -10.76 -14.31
N ILE A 231 9.13 -9.45 -14.26
CA ILE A 231 7.86 -8.88 -13.82
C ILE A 231 6.88 -8.85 -15.00
N PRO A 232 5.63 -9.33 -14.81
CA PRO A 232 5.02 -9.81 -13.56
C PRO A 232 5.08 -11.34 -13.37
N ASP A 233 5.70 -12.10 -14.26
CA ASP A 233 5.70 -13.58 -14.24
C ASP A 233 6.22 -14.15 -12.90
N ALA A 234 7.28 -13.56 -12.34
CA ALA A 234 7.87 -13.98 -11.05
C ALA A 234 6.94 -13.79 -9.84
N ILE A 235 5.91 -12.96 -9.99
CA ILE A 235 4.97 -12.62 -8.91
C ILE A 235 3.52 -12.97 -9.24
N ARG A 236 3.29 -13.77 -10.28
CA ARG A 236 1.97 -14.03 -10.90
C ARG A 236 0.85 -14.44 -9.94
N GLN A 237 1.18 -15.01 -8.77
CA GLN A 237 0.23 -15.44 -7.74
C GLN A 237 0.19 -14.49 -6.53
N ALA A 238 0.95 -13.40 -6.55
CA ALA A 238 1.05 -12.52 -5.39
C ALA A 238 -0.29 -11.81 -5.13
N VAL A 239 -0.75 -11.89 -3.88
CA VAL A 239 -1.92 -11.13 -3.38
C VAL A 239 -1.54 -9.68 -3.10
N ILE A 240 -0.29 -9.45 -2.68
CA ILE A 240 0.32 -8.13 -2.43
C ILE A 240 1.39 -7.96 -3.48
N ASP A 241 0.94 -7.63 -4.69
CA ASP A 241 1.75 -7.58 -5.92
C ASP A 241 2.86 -6.53 -5.87
N ASP A 242 2.59 -5.37 -5.31
CA ASP A 242 3.51 -4.23 -5.17
C ASP A 242 4.70 -4.55 -4.25
N VAL A 243 4.44 -5.15 -3.09
CA VAL A 243 5.51 -5.60 -2.18
C VAL A 243 6.30 -6.74 -2.78
N ALA A 244 5.63 -7.65 -3.50
CA ALA A 244 6.30 -8.75 -4.19
C ALA A 244 7.21 -8.25 -5.32
N LEU A 245 6.74 -7.29 -6.14
CA LEU A 245 7.53 -6.61 -7.16
C LEU A 245 8.78 -5.95 -6.56
N ALA A 246 8.58 -5.15 -5.52
CA ALA A 246 9.70 -4.46 -4.86
C ALA A 246 10.74 -5.44 -4.30
N ARG A 247 10.30 -6.58 -3.76
CA ARG A 247 11.20 -7.65 -3.26
C ARG A 247 11.95 -8.34 -4.40
N ALA A 248 11.28 -8.64 -5.51
CA ALA A 248 11.91 -9.26 -6.67
C ALA A 248 13.00 -8.35 -7.27
N VAL A 249 12.69 -7.08 -7.47
CA VAL A 249 13.66 -6.10 -8.01
C VAL A 249 14.82 -5.90 -7.04
N LYS A 250 14.56 -5.65 -5.76
CA LYS A 250 15.61 -5.40 -4.77
C LYS A 250 16.46 -6.63 -4.49
N GLY A 251 15.86 -7.82 -4.51
CA GLY A 251 16.55 -9.10 -4.37
C GLY A 251 17.52 -9.37 -5.50
N GLY A 252 17.23 -8.90 -6.72
CA GLY A 252 18.13 -8.93 -7.89
C GLY A 252 19.18 -7.81 -7.93
N GLY A 253 19.26 -6.97 -6.87
CA GLY A 253 20.24 -5.89 -6.77
C GLY A 253 19.73 -4.52 -7.27
N GLY A 254 18.46 -4.42 -7.70
CA GLY A 254 17.87 -3.18 -8.17
C GLY A 254 17.72 -2.12 -7.07
N HIS A 255 17.78 -0.86 -7.49
CA HIS A 255 17.64 0.30 -6.62
C HIS A 255 16.19 0.79 -6.62
N ILE A 256 15.51 0.66 -5.48
CA ILE A 256 14.10 1.03 -5.35
C ILE A 256 13.92 2.22 -4.41
N TRP A 257 12.89 3.02 -4.66
CA TRP A 257 12.48 4.12 -3.80
C TRP A 257 10.96 4.09 -3.58
N LEU A 258 10.52 4.43 -2.38
CA LEU A 258 9.12 4.63 -2.03
C LEU A 258 8.99 5.83 -1.10
N GLY A 259 7.99 6.67 -1.36
CA GLY A 259 7.62 7.79 -0.49
C GLY A 259 6.16 8.18 -0.60
N LEU A 260 5.74 9.17 0.20
CA LEU A 260 4.37 9.68 0.19
C LEU A 260 4.15 10.57 -1.04
N ALA A 261 3.02 10.40 -1.71
CA ALA A 261 2.64 11.21 -2.86
C ALA A 261 2.15 12.60 -2.45
N GLU A 262 2.36 13.56 -3.35
CA GLU A 262 1.81 14.92 -3.27
C GLU A 262 0.95 15.23 -4.50
N ARG A 263 1.10 14.45 -5.57
CA ARG A 263 0.50 14.66 -6.89
C ARG A 263 -0.18 13.43 -7.46
N VAL A 264 -0.46 12.47 -6.59
CA VAL A 264 -1.12 11.21 -6.96
C VAL A 264 -2.12 10.88 -5.86
N ASP A 265 -3.39 10.86 -6.21
CA ASP A 265 -4.50 10.66 -5.29
C ASP A 265 -5.36 9.47 -5.72
N SER A 266 -5.79 8.62 -4.78
CA SER A 266 -6.84 7.65 -5.04
C SER A 266 -8.21 8.32 -4.92
N VAL A 267 -9.01 8.18 -5.97
CA VAL A 267 -10.37 8.76 -6.02
C VAL A 267 -11.44 7.81 -5.47
N ARG A 268 -11.06 6.57 -5.13
CA ARG A 268 -11.99 5.56 -4.62
C ARG A 268 -12.54 5.92 -3.25
N PRO A 269 -13.88 6.01 -3.09
CA PRO A 269 -14.50 6.24 -1.80
C PRO A 269 -14.59 4.95 -0.99
N TYR A 270 -14.48 5.10 0.35
CA TYR A 270 -14.75 4.04 1.33
C TYR A 270 -15.69 4.58 2.42
N PRO A 271 -16.96 4.92 2.09
CA PRO A 271 -17.83 5.67 2.99
C PRO A 271 -18.21 4.91 4.27
N ARG A 272 -18.17 3.58 4.26
CA ARG A 272 -18.58 2.73 5.38
C ARG A 272 -17.40 1.96 5.95
N LEU A 273 -17.44 1.67 7.25
CA LEU A 273 -16.43 0.82 7.90
C LEU A 273 -16.26 -0.54 7.21
N HIS A 274 -17.35 -1.12 6.71
CA HIS A 274 -17.33 -2.39 6.00
C HIS A 274 -16.45 -2.37 4.73
N ASP A 275 -16.43 -1.26 4.02
CA ASP A 275 -15.64 -1.12 2.79
C ASP A 275 -14.15 -1.09 3.12
N LEU A 276 -13.77 -0.34 4.16
CA LEU A 276 -12.41 -0.30 4.72
C LEU A 276 -12.00 -1.65 5.32
N TRP A 277 -12.95 -2.31 6.01
CA TRP A 277 -12.73 -3.65 6.55
C TRP A 277 -12.34 -4.64 5.47
N ARG A 278 -13.08 -4.67 4.37
CA ARG A 278 -12.77 -5.51 3.20
C ARG A 278 -11.42 -5.15 2.58
N MET A 279 -11.12 -3.86 2.45
CA MET A 279 -9.85 -3.38 1.91
C MET A 279 -8.66 -3.94 2.71
N VAL A 280 -8.72 -3.88 4.04
CA VAL A 280 -7.65 -4.34 4.93
C VAL A 280 -7.63 -5.87 5.02
N SER A 281 -8.79 -6.51 5.30
CA SER A 281 -8.86 -7.96 5.55
C SER A 281 -8.50 -8.78 4.31
N ARG A 282 -8.64 -8.24 3.10
CA ARG A 282 -8.24 -8.91 1.86
C ARG A 282 -6.76 -9.34 1.86
N SER A 283 -5.87 -8.56 2.45
CA SER A 283 -4.41 -8.76 2.36
C SER A 283 -3.71 -8.93 3.69
N ALA A 284 -4.38 -8.67 4.83
CA ALA A 284 -3.72 -8.66 6.13
C ALA A 284 -3.07 -10.00 6.50
N TYR A 285 -3.74 -11.13 6.28
CA TYR A 285 -3.17 -12.45 6.58
C TYR A 285 -2.13 -12.90 5.53
N ALA A 286 -2.29 -12.49 4.27
CA ALA A 286 -1.26 -12.71 3.25
C ALA A 286 0.05 -11.96 3.59
N GLN A 287 -0.04 -10.76 4.19
CA GLN A 287 1.12 -10.04 4.72
C GLN A 287 1.88 -10.85 5.78
N LEU A 288 1.19 -11.67 6.54
CA LEU A 288 1.76 -12.59 7.55
C LEU A 288 2.17 -13.95 6.97
N ARG A 289 2.23 -14.08 5.62
CA ARG A 289 2.57 -15.31 4.90
C ARG A 289 1.68 -16.50 5.28
N HIS A 290 0.43 -16.23 5.63
CA HIS A 290 -0.55 -17.22 6.09
C HIS A 290 -0.06 -18.08 7.28
N ASN A 291 0.86 -17.55 8.10
CA ASN A 291 1.45 -18.25 9.24
C ASN A 291 0.69 -17.92 10.54
N PRO A 292 0.07 -18.90 11.22
CA PRO A 292 -0.70 -18.68 12.44
C PRO A 292 0.16 -18.23 13.64
N LEU A 293 1.43 -18.64 13.72
CA LEU A 293 2.32 -18.19 14.78
C LEU A 293 2.72 -16.73 14.60
N VAL A 294 2.93 -16.29 13.34
CA VAL A 294 3.17 -14.88 13.03
C VAL A 294 1.91 -14.07 13.32
N LEU A 295 0.71 -14.60 13.04
CA LEU A 295 -0.55 -13.96 13.41
C LEU A 295 -0.67 -13.78 14.92
N LEU A 296 -0.41 -14.83 15.70
CA LEU A 296 -0.44 -14.76 17.17
C LEU A 296 0.53 -13.69 17.69
N GLY A 297 1.77 -13.71 17.19
CA GLY A 297 2.78 -12.68 17.52
C GLY A 297 2.36 -11.28 17.15
N THR A 298 1.70 -11.11 15.97
CA THR A 298 1.17 -9.82 15.52
C THR A 298 0.04 -9.32 16.42
N VAL A 299 -0.90 -10.19 16.79
CA VAL A 299 -2.00 -9.86 17.71
C VAL A 299 -1.45 -9.45 19.08
N ALA A 300 -0.53 -10.24 19.64
CA ALA A 300 0.11 -9.92 20.91
C ALA A 300 0.91 -8.60 20.84
N GLY A 301 1.65 -8.40 19.76
CA GLY A 301 2.41 -7.17 19.52
C GLY A 301 1.52 -5.93 19.38
N LEU A 302 0.46 -6.00 18.62
CA LEU A 302 -0.53 -4.90 18.49
C LEU A 302 -1.20 -4.60 19.82
N ALA A 303 -1.59 -5.63 20.59
CA ALA A 303 -2.18 -5.44 21.90
C ALA A 303 -1.18 -4.76 22.85
N LEU A 304 0.06 -5.25 22.95
CA LEU A 304 1.09 -4.68 23.79
C LEU A 304 1.43 -3.23 23.42
N VAL A 305 1.59 -2.95 22.15
CA VAL A 305 2.04 -1.63 21.69
C VAL A 305 0.91 -0.61 21.75
N TYR A 306 -0.29 -0.96 21.30
CA TYR A 306 -1.38 0.00 21.12
C TYR A 306 -2.45 -0.02 22.20
N LEU A 307 -2.78 -1.20 22.78
CA LEU A 307 -3.90 -1.31 23.71
C LEU A 307 -3.44 -1.23 25.16
N VAL A 308 -2.27 -1.75 25.50
CA VAL A 308 -1.73 -1.67 26.87
C VAL A 308 -1.59 -0.23 27.39
N PRO A 309 -1.11 0.78 26.63
CA PRO A 309 -0.95 2.14 27.14
C PRO A 309 -2.24 2.75 27.73
N PRO A 310 -3.36 2.85 26.99
CA PRO A 310 -4.59 3.40 27.56
C PRO A 310 -5.17 2.53 28.67
N VAL A 311 -5.09 1.19 28.57
CA VAL A 311 -5.55 0.28 29.62
C VAL A 311 -4.75 0.49 30.92
N ALA A 312 -3.44 0.65 30.84
CA ALA A 312 -2.58 0.91 32.00
C ALA A 312 -2.92 2.25 32.67
N VAL A 313 -3.20 3.29 31.88
CA VAL A 313 -3.65 4.58 32.44
C VAL A 313 -4.96 4.42 33.20
N LEU A 314 -5.97 3.80 32.57
CA LEU A 314 -7.30 3.62 33.20
C LEU A 314 -7.23 2.75 34.46
N THR A 315 -6.53 1.63 34.42
CA THR A 315 -6.39 0.73 35.57
C THR A 315 -5.55 1.35 36.69
N GLY A 316 -4.47 2.05 36.33
CA GLY A 316 -3.62 2.72 37.29
C GLY A 316 -4.33 3.87 38.03
N LEU A 317 -5.17 4.65 37.33
CA LEU A 317 -6.03 5.67 37.92
C LEU A 317 -7.06 5.05 38.89
N ALA A 318 -7.70 3.95 38.45
CA ALA A 318 -8.69 3.25 39.28
C ALA A 318 -8.08 2.61 40.56
N THR A 319 -6.79 2.24 40.53
CA THR A 319 -6.10 1.58 41.65
C THR A 319 -5.18 2.54 42.43
N GLY A 320 -5.05 3.81 42.03
CA GLY A 320 -4.13 4.77 42.61
C GLY A 320 -2.65 4.44 42.38
N SER A 321 -2.32 3.60 41.40
CA SER A 321 -0.96 3.11 41.14
C SER A 321 -0.22 4.02 40.13
N THR A 322 0.64 4.92 40.66
CA THR A 322 1.50 5.77 39.82
C THR A 322 2.49 4.98 38.96
N THR A 323 2.98 3.84 39.48
CA THR A 323 3.89 2.94 38.77
C THR A 323 3.25 2.32 37.55
N THR A 324 1.93 2.29 37.45
CA THR A 324 1.16 1.83 36.30
C THR A 324 0.77 2.98 35.38
N VAL A 325 0.30 4.10 35.96
CA VAL A 325 -0.14 5.29 35.20
C VAL A 325 1.00 5.91 34.40
N VAL A 326 2.15 6.13 35.03
CA VAL A 326 3.25 6.91 34.43
C VAL A 326 3.78 6.25 33.15
N PRO A 327 4.20 4.97 33.14
CA PRO A 327 4.68 4.36 31.89
C PRO A 327 3.57 4.21 30.82
N GLY A 328 2.34 3.94 31.22
CA GLY A 328 1.20 3.90 30.31
C GLY A 328 0.93 5.25 29.63
N ALA A 329 0.92 6.33 30.40
CA ALA A 329 0.69 7.69 29.89
C ALA A 329 1.84 8.15 28.97
N LEU A 330 3.09 7.88 29.34
CA LEU A 330 4.25 8.19 28.50
C LEU A 330 4.21 7.41 27.19
N ALA A 331 3.90 6.11 27.21
CA ALA A 331 3.74 5.31 26.01
C ALA A 331 2.62 5.84 25.11
N TRP A 332 1.46 6.21 25.69
CA TRP A 332 0.35 6.77 24.95
C TRP A 332 0.68 8.15 24.37
N LEU A 333 1.43 8.98 25.11
CA LEU A 333 1.89 10.28 24.64
C LEU A 333 2.86 10.13 23.44
N VAL A 334 3.83 9.22 23.51
CA VAL A 334 4.76 8.94 22.41
C VAL A 334 3.98 8.44 21.20
N MET A 335 3.08 7.49 21.39
CA MET A 335 2.20 6.96 20.33
C MET A 335 1.40 8.09 19.64
N THR A 336 0.73 8.93 20.44
CA THR A 336 -0.04 10.08 19.95
C THR A 336 0.86 11.04 19.17
N GLY A 337 2.02 11.38 19.70
CA GLY A 337 2.98 12.30 19.08
C GLY A 337 3.51 11.78 17.74
N THR A 338 3.81 10.49 17.63
CA THR A 338 4.29 9.87 16.38
C THR A 338 3.23 9.82 15.29
N TYR A 339 1.94 9.85 15.64
CA TYR A 339 0.86 9.84 14.66
C TYR A 339 0.48 11.22 14.12
N VAL A 340 0.80 12.30 14.85
CA VAL A 340 0.52 13.69 14.46
C VAL A 340 1.02 14.05 13.05
N PRO A 341 2.26 13.71 12.63
CA PRO A 341 2.73 14.02 11.26
C PRO A 341 1.85 13.41 10.17
N MET A 342 1.34 12.19 10.36
CA MET A 342 0.46 11.53 9.41
C MET A 342 -0.90 12.21 9.31
N LEU A 343 -1.49 12.62 10.43
CA LEU A 343 -2.73 13.39 10.44
C LEU A 343 -2.55 14.75 9.73
N ARG A 344 -1.42 15.43 9.94
CA ARG A 344 -1.09 16.66 9.21
C ARG A 344 -0.96 16.44 7.71
N TYR A 345 -0.33 15.35 7.29
CA TYR A 345 -0.23 14.99 5.87
C TYR A 345 -1.60 14.82 5.23
N TYR A 346 -2.54 14.16 5.93
CA TYR A 346 -3.92 13.98 5.50
C TYR A 346 -4.82 15.18 5.80
N ARG A 347 -4.29 16.27 6.38
CA ARG A 347 -5.04 17.48 6.78
C ARG A 347 -6.22 17.15 7.70
N GLN A 348 -6.01 16.19 8.61
CA GLN A 348 -7.03 15.75 9.56
C GLN A 348 -6.86 16.42 10.93
N PRO A 349 -7.96 16.56 11.71
CA PRO A 349 -7.92 17.12 13.06
C PRO A 349 -6.99 16.33 13.97
N LEU A 350 -6.12 17.06 14.73
CA LEU A 350 -5.11 16.43 15.57
C LEU A 350 -5.69 15.72 16.80
N TRP A 351 -6.95 16.03 17.19
CA TRP A 351 -7.64 15.31 18.28
C TRP A 351 -7.90 13.82 17.94
N LEU A 352 -7.76 13.41 16.69
CA LEU A 352 -7.78 12.01 16.30
C LEU A 352 -6.53 11.24 16.76
N ALA A 353 -5.42 11.93 17.05
CA ALA A 353 -4.17 11.26 17.40
C ALA A 353 -4.27 10.35 18.63
N PRO A 354 -4.86 10.76 19.77
CA PRO A 354 -5.04 9.89 20.94
C PRO A 354 -6.00 8.72 20.69
N LEU A 355 -6.79 8.72 19.61
CA LEU A 355 -7.69 7.62 19.24
C LEU A 355 -6.98 6.50 18.45
N LEU A 356 -5.69 6.61 18.17
CA LEU A 356 -4.92 5.57 17.48
C LEU A 356 -5.06 4.17 18.11
N PRO A 357 -5.15 4.00 19.46
CA PRO A 357 -5.42 2.69 20.06
C PRO A 357 -6.74 2.05 19.59
N PHE A 358 -7.79 2.86 19.47
CA PHE A 358 -9.08 2.37 18.95
C PHE A 358 -8.96 1.92 17.50
N THR A 359 -8.29 2.70 16.66
CA THR A 359 -8.05 2.33 15.26
C THR A 359 -7.18 1.08 15.17
N ALA A 360 -6.13 0.95 15.99
CA ALA A 360 -5.30 -0.24 16.05
C ALA A 360 -6.08 -1.49 16.49
N PHE A 361 -7.05 -1.33 17.40
CA PHE A 361 -7.96 -2.41 17.78
C PHE A 361 -8.82 -2.87 16.59
N LEU A 362 -9.36 -1.94 15.78
CA LEU A 362 -10.07 -2.31 14.55
C LEU A 362 -9.14 -3.07 13.58
N TYR A 363 -7.90 -2.62 13.40
CA TYR A 363 -6.92 -3.32 12.55
C TYR A 363 -6.59 -4.73 13.06
N LEU A 364 -6.50 -4.90 14.36
CA LEU A 364 -6.32 -6.22 14.98
C LEU A 364 -7.50 -7.13 14.63
N LEU A 365 -8.73 -6.66 14.78
CA LEU A 365 -9.92 -7.42 14.41
C LEU A 365 -9.96 -7.74 12.91
N MET A 366 -9.65 -6.78 12.03
CA MET A 366 -9.56 -6.99 10.59
C MET A 366 -8.49 -8.03 10.23
N THR A 367 -7.36 -8.04 10.95
CA THR A 367 -6.27 -9.01 10.73
C THR A 367 -6.69 -10.42 11.14
N VAL A 368 -7.37 -10.56 12.26
CA VAL A 368 -7.93 -11.85 12.70
C VAL A 368 -9.02 -12.33 11.73
N ASP A 369 -9.93 -11.44 11.32
CA ASP A 369 -10.96 -11.76 10.32
C ASP A 369 -10.37 -12.22 9.00
N SER A 370 -9.28 -11.57 8.53
CA SER A 370 -8.54 -11.98 7.33
C SER A 370 -8.08 -13.44 7.41
N ALA A 371 -7.58 -13.87 8.57
CA ALA A 371 -7.18 -15.25 8.78
C ALA A 371 -8.39 -16.19 8.80
N VAL A 372 -9.48 -15.81 9.48
CA VAL A 372 -10.73 -16.59 9.50
C VAL A 372 -11.30 -16.77 8.08
N GLN A 373 -11.32 -15.70 7.27
CA GLN A 373 -11.77 -15.77 5.87
C GLN A 373 -10.88 -16.69 5.03
N HIS A 374 -9.55 -16.64 5.25
CA HIS A 374 -8.62 -17.54 4.58
C HIS A 374 -8.95 -19.02 4.87
N TYR A 375 -9.13 -19.40 6.15
CA TYR A 375 -9.45 -20.78 6.53
C TYR A 375 -10.84 -21.22 6.08
N ARG A 376 -11.78 -20.27 5.89
CA ARG A 376 -13.10 -20.53 5.30
C ARG A 376 -13.11 -20.62 3.77
N GLY A 377 -11.94 -20.55 3.11
CA GLY A 377 -11.83 -20.60 1.64
C GLY A 377 -12.33 -19.33 0.93
N ARG A 378 -12.58 -18.24 1.68
CA ARG A 378 -13.03 -16.94 1.15
C ARG A 378 -11.88 -15.91 1.15
N GLY A 379 -10.64 -16.38 1.21
CA GLY A 379 -9.41 -15.56 1.25
C GLY A 379 -9.29 -14.63 0.04
N ALA A 380 -8.08 -14.22 -0.27
CA ALA A 380 -7.79 -13.24 -1.31
C ALA A 380 -8.72 -13.28 -2.53
N ALA A 381 -9.54 -12.25 -2.68
CA ALA A 381 -10.39 -12.04 -3.84
C ALA A 381 -10.13 -10.64 -4.42
N TRP A 382 -10.10 -10.52 -5.73
CA TRP A 382 -10.02 -9.25 -6.43
C TRP A 382 -11.25 -9.08 -7.32
N LYS A 383 -12.08 -8.09 -7.01
CA LYS A 383 -13.26 -7.74 -7.82
C LYS A 383 -14.12 -8.96 -8.19
N GLY A 384 -14.47 -9.78 -7.17
CA GLY A 384 -15.31 -10.96 -7.35
C GLY A 384 -14.63 -12.24 -7.84
N ARG A 385 -13.35 -12.18 -8.28
CA ARG A 385 -12.54 -13.37 -8.56
C ARG A 385 -11.84 -13.85 -7.30
N THR A 386 -12.16 -15.07 -6.85
CA THR A 386 -11.45 -15.74 -5.76
C THR A 386 -10.22 -16.44 -6.33
N TYR A 387 -9.05 -16.22 -5.75
CA TYR A 387 -7.83 -16.91 -6.15
C TYR A 387 -7.79 -18.31 -5.53
N ALA A 388 -7.46 -19.33 -6.36
CA ALA A 388 -7.19 -20.66 -5.86
C ALA A 388 -6.00 -20.62 -4.86
N ARG A 389 -6.03 -21.50 -3.84
CA ARG A 389 -4.89 -21.63 -2.95
C ARG A 389 -3.66 -22.03 -3.76
N PRO A 390 -2.45 -21.53 -3.45
CA PRO A 390 -1.23 -21.95 -4.13
C PRO A 390 -1.00 -23.48 -4.11
N ASP A 391 -1.50 -24.14 -3.05
CA ASP A 391 -1.38 -25.59 -2.84
C ASP A 391 -2.43 -26.43 -3.61
N ALA A 392 -3.36 -25.78 -4.33
CA ALA A 392 -4.43 -26.43 -5.09
C ALA A 392 -4.09 -26.62 -6.59
N VAL A 393 -2.88 -26.31 -7.01
CA VAL A 393 -2.40 -26.67 -8.34
C VAL A 393 -2.06 -28.17 -8.31
N PRO A 394 -2.76 -29.05 -9.08
CA PRO A 394 -2.34 -30.43 -9.22
C PRO A 394 -0.89 -30.44 -9.67
N GLY A 395 -0.04 -31.19 -8.97
CA GLY A 395 1.32 -31.42 -9.41
C GLY A 395 1.31 -31.90 -10.88
N GLU A 396 2.17 -31.35 -11.69
CA GLU A 396 2.54 -31.94 -12.98
C GLU A 396 3.08 -33.33 -12.66
N GLU A 397 2.24 -34.35 -12.86
CA GLU A 397 2.69 -35.73 -12.87
C GLU A 397 3.45 -35.95 -14.17
N GLY A 398 4.74 -36.33 -14.03
CA GLY A 398 5.53 -37.07 -14.99
C GLY A 398 6.34 -36.28 -16.00
#